data_a8f8107a7caca7b393450b9975cc3c51
#
_entry.id   a8f8107a7caca7b393450b9975cc3c51
#
_cell.length_a   1.000
_cell.length_b   1.000
_cell.length_c   1.000
_cell.angle_alpha   90.00
_cell.angle_beta   90.00
_cell.angle_gamma   90.00
#
_symmetry.space_group_name_H-M   'P 1'
#
loop_
_entity.id
_entity.type
_entity.pdbx_description
1 polymer ?
#
loop_
_entity_poly.entity_id
_entity_poly.type
_entity_poly.pdbx_seq_one_letter_code
_entity_poly.pdbx_strand_id
1 'polypeptide(L)'
;MGAKVEKSCVLRTTFLVKVCKHENYSQLLYVPLHAMKKYCFTLLAVLVAVTVQAQKNHNMEVAKNLDIFNQVYKNLDLLYVDTLNPGEVVGTGIKAMLRSLDPYTEYYPESETKNLKMMLTGKYAGIGALIHYHQKQKRVVIDEPYEGMPAAEVGLRKGDIVLSIDDSTMTDKDVSYVSSHLRGDAGSKFVLKILRPSTGKKMDFKITRRNIKLPELPYYGMLEGNIGYINLNQFTEGCSKDVRRAFVDLKKQGATALVFDLRSNGGGSEMEAVDIVNLWVDKEQTIVENRGKISQANHAYKTRLEPVDTQMPLVVLVNGETASASEITSGALQDLDRAIILGTRTYGKGLVQIPLDMPYNTNLKLTTSKYYIPSGRCIQAINYKRNGTGGYRERVADSLTHVFYTAAGREVRDGGGITPDVEVKNDTIPNIAYYLSASAQDSTEVMFDWVVDYLNRHPAIAPAREFHLSVEDFEDFKQKVVKSGFTYDPVSKKQLEELKKTAKAEGYYEQAKDAFDLLESRLKHDVATDVDKHSEILRQMLELDIITAYYYQAGGIEAGLQYDKQLKEAIRILQSPEEYKKLLRPKKTA
;
A
#
# COMPACT_ATOMS: atom_id res chain seq x y z
N MET A 1 -29.14 -49.77 54.29
CA MET A 1 -30.01 -50.69 53.56
C MET A 1 -30.69 -49.87 52.49
N GLY A 2 -30.58 -50.02 51.31
CA GLY A 2 -30.10 -50.99 50.38
C GLY A 2 -30.65 -50.64 48.99
N ALA A 3 -29.83 -50.89 48.02
CA ALA A 3 -30.12 -51.19 46.63
C ALA A 3 -30.36 -50.06 45.64
N LYS A 4 -29.32 -49.83 44.90
CA LYS A 4 -29.28 -49.30 43.55
C LYS A 4 -30.08 -50.13 42.56
N VAL A 5 -30.74 -49.49 41.61
CA VAL A 5 -31.03 -50.07 40.28
C VAL A 5 -30.61 -49.08 39.22
N GLU A 6 -29.58 -49.43 38.48
CA GLU A 6 -29.18 -48.82 37.22
C GLU A 6 -30.23 -49.14 36.15
N LYS A 7 -30.66 -48.10 35.40
CA LYS A 7 -31.32 -48.27 34.10
C LYS A 7 -30.44 -47.67 33.01
N SER A 8 -29.79 -48.57 32.29
CA SER A 8 -29.14 -48.31 31.01
C SER A 8 -30.16 -47.87 29.99
N CYS A 9 -30.02 -46.65 29.50
CA CYS A 9 -30.83 -46.10 28.40
C CYS A 9 -30.06 -46.30 27.10
N VAL A 10 -30.47 -47.31 26.32
CA VAL A 10 -29.96 -47.51 24.95
C VAL A 10 -30.70 -46.56 24.02
N LEU A 11 -30.06 -45.52 23.60
CA LEU A 11 -30.55 -44.63 22.53
C LEU A 11 -30.46 -45.37 21.17
N ARG A 12 -31.61 -45.78 20.63
CA ARG A 12 -31.75 -46.17 19.22
C ARG A 12 -31.99 -44.91 18.40
N THR A 13 -30.97 -44.47 17.64
CA THR A 13 -31.12 -43.43 16.64
C THR A 13 -31.46 -44.06 15.28
N THR A 14 -32.68 -43.87 14.83
CA THR A 14 -33.14 -44.25 13.50
C THR A 14 -33.11 -43.02 12.57
N PHE A 15 -32.32 -43.03 11.51
CA PHE A 15 -32.37 -42.02 10.44
C PHE A 15 -33.27 -42.51 9.34
N LEU A 16 -34.33 -41.71 9.03
CA LEU A 16 -35.22 -41.88 7.91
C LEU A 16 -34.75 -41.00 6.73
N VAL A 17 -34.35 -41.61 5.64
CA VAL A 17 -34.09 -40.91 4.37
C VAL A 17 -35.37 -41.03 3.51
N LYS A 18 -35.96 -39.87 3.20
CA LYS A 18 -37.13 -39.76 2.32
C LYS A 18 -36.65 -39.65 0.86
N VAL A 19 -36.88 -40.66 0.05
CA VAL A 19 -36.71 -40.62 -1.41
C VAL A 19 -38.08 -40.44 -2.08
N CYS A 20 -38.12 -39.57 -3.08
CA CYS A 20 -39.33 -39.14 -3.80
C CYS A 20 -40.18 -40.29 -4.38
N LYS A 21 -41.52 -40.11 -4.31
CA LYS A 21 -42.52 -40.96 -4.90
C LYS A 21 -42.51 -40.95 -6.42
N HIS A 22 -42.35 -42.09 -7.04
CA HIS A 22 -43.10 -42.51 -8.21
C HIS A 22 -43.64 -43.90 -7.95
N GLU A 23 -44.86 -44.10 -8.41
CA GLU A 23 -45.79 -45.15 -8.06
C GLU A 23 -45.27 -46.58 -7.89
N ASN A 24 -45.84 -47.25 -6.83
CA ASN A 24 -45.88 -48.68 -6.60
C ASN A 24 -44.55 -49.40 -6.34
N TYR A 25 -44.20 -49.48 -5.11
CA TYR A 25 -43.60 -50.58 -4.32
C TYR A 25 -42.85 -49.98 -3.12
N SER A 26 -43.51 -50.01 -1.96
CA SER A 26 -42.85 -49.74 -0.67
C SER A 26 -42.14 -50.97 -0.19
N GLN A 27 -40.85 -51.15 -0.58
CA GLN A 27 -39.92 -51.98 0.15
C GLN A 27 -38.99 -51.07 0.96
N LEU A 28 -39.20 -51.06 2.28
CA LEU A 28 -38.22 -50.51 3.22
C LEU A 28 -36.97 -51.41 3.20
N LEU A 29 -35.89 -50.94 2.54
CA LEU A 29 -34.59 -51.56 2.63
C LEU A 29 -34.03 -51.29 4.04
N TYR A 30 -34.16 -52.29 4.92
CA TYR A 30 -33.54 -52.30 6.24
C TYR A 30 -32.06 -52.64 6.06
N VAL A 31 -31.19 -51.63 6.06
CA VAL A 31 -29.73 -51.82 6.04
C VAL A 31 -29.30 -51.99 7.51
N PRO A 32 -28.85 -53.19 7.93
CA PRO A 32 -28.42 -53.40 9.32
C PRO A 32 -27.19 -52.54 9.62
N LEU A 33 -27.15 -51.98 10.83
CA LEU A 33 -26.10 -51.07 11.33
C LEU A 33 -24.67 -51.63 11.14
N HIS A 34 -24.53 -52.95 11.09
CA HIS A 34 -23.28 -53.66 10.82
C HIS A 34 -22.83 -53.55 9.35
N ALA A 35 -23.75 -53.51 8.44
CA ALA A 35 -23.47 -53.31 7.01
C ALA A 35 -23.09 -51.83 6.72
N MET A 36 -23.77 -50.88 7.34
CA MET A 36 -23.39 -49.45 7.25
C MET A 36 -21.97 -49.21 7.77
N LYS A 37 -21.58 -49.81 8.88
CA LYS A 37 -20.20 -49.68 9.38
C LYS A 37 -19.17 -50.27 8.40
N LYS A 38 -19.45 -51.42 7.74
CA LYS A 38 -18.58 -51.97 6.72
C LYS A 38 -18.48 -51.08 5.47
N TYR A 39 -19.59 -50.52 5.00
CA TYR A 39 -19.58 -49.60 3.85
C TYR A 39 -18.87 -48.29 4.18
N CYS A 40 -19.07 -47.71 5.37
CA CYS A 40 -18.32 -46.54 5.82
C CYS A 40 -16.81 -46.82 5.94
N PHE A 41 -16.43 -47.99 6.41
CA PHE A 41 -15.00 -48.37 6.54
C PHE A 41 -14.35 -48.60 5.17
N THR A 42 -15.07 -49.24 4.23
CA THR A 42 -14.62 -49.41 2.84
C THR A 42 -14.54 -48.09 2.10
N LEU A 43 -15.52 -47.20 2.28
CA LEU A 43 -15.50 -45.87 1.67
C LEU A 43 -14.33 -45.04 2.20
N LEU A 44 -14.09 -45.09 3.52
CA LEU A 44 -12.94 -44.42 4.15
C LEU A 44 -11.60 -45.01 3.65
N ALA A 45 -11.49 -46.33 3.54
CA ALA A 45 -10.29 -46.99 3.03
C ALA A 45 -10.02 -46.64 1.54
N VAL A 46 -11.06 -46.56 0.70
CA VAL A 46 -10.97 -46.11 -0.70
C VAL A 46 -10.56 -44.63 -0.75
N LEU A 47 -11.14 -43.76 0.09
CA LEU A 47 -10.76 -42.35 0.16
C LEU A 47 -9.28 -42.19 0.54
N VAL A 48 -8.80 -42.93 1.55
CA VAL A 48 -7.40 -42.94 1.96
C VAL A 48 -6.49 -43.47 0.86
N ALA A 49 -6.88 -44.56 0.16
CA ALA A 49 -6.11 -45.11 -0.94
C ALA A 49 -6.00 -44.12 -2.11
N VAL A 50 -7.08 -43.41 -2.46
CA VAL A 50 -7.09 -42.40 -3.53
C VAL A 50 -6.20 -41.19 -3.14
N THR A 51 -6.25 -40.74 -1.87
CA THR A 51 -5.38 -39.64 -1.44
C THR A 51 -3.90 -40.01 -1.41
N VAL A 52 -3.55 -41.23 -0.97
CA VAL A 52 -2.17 -41.75 -0.99
C VAL A 52 -1.67 -41.87 -2.44
N GLN A 53 -2.50 -42.38 -3.36
CA GLN A 53 -2.12 -42.50 -4.78
C GLN A 53 -1.94 -41.13 -5.45
N ALA A 54 -2.82 -40.18 -5.15
CA ALA A 54 -2.70 -38.80 -5.66
C ALA A 54 -1.41 -38.13 -5.16
N GLN A 55 -1.05 -38.33 -3.89
CA GLN A 55 0.19 -37.78 -3.29
C GLN A 55 1.44 -38.44 -3.90
N LYS A 56 1.40 -39.75 -4.16
CA LYS A 56 2.50 -40.46 -4.82
C LYS A 56 2.72 -39.94 -6.24
N ASN A 57 1.66 -39.74 -7.01
CA ASN A 57 1.73 -39.18 -8.36
C ASN A 57 2.28 -37.74 -8.34
N HIS A 58 1.85 -36.91 -7.39
CA HIS A 58 2.36 -35.55 -7.23
C HIS A 58 3.87 -35.53 -6.95
N ASN A 59 4.34 -36.35 -6.00
CA ASN A 59 5.76 -36.42 -5.63
C ASN A 59 6.64 -36.89 -6.81
N MET A 60 6.13 -37.86 -7.63
CA MET A 60 6.81 -38.29 -8.82
C MET A 60 6.92 -37.16 -9.87
N GLU A 61 5.87 -36.39 -10.09
CA GLU A 61 5.90 -35.23 -10.98
C GLU A 61 6.87 -34.14 -10.49
N VAL A 62 6.91 -33.88 -9.19
CA VAL A 62 7.88 -32.95 -8.60
C VAL A 62 9.32 -33.43 -8.87
N ALA A 63 9.63 -34.70 -8.57
CA ALA A 63 10.96 -35.27 -8.79
C ALA A 63 11.38 -35.20 -10.27
N LYS A 64 10.49 -35.60 -11.18
CA LYS A 64 10.70 -35.55 -12.64
C LYS A 64 11.01 -34.10 -13.11
N ASN A 65 10.24 -33.13 -12.66
CA ASN A 65 10.44 -31.73 -13.08
C ASN A 65 11.73 -31.13 -12.51
N LEU A 66 12.13 -31.49 -11.28
CA LEU A 66 13.42 -31.11 -10.72
C LEU A 66 14.59 -31.70 -11.52
N ASP A 67 14.49 -32.97 -11.93
CA ASP A 67 15.52 -33.58 -12.76
C ASP A 67 15.63 -32.92 -14.13
N ILE A 68 14.50 -32.63 -14.77
CA ILE A 68 14.47 -31.86 -16.04
C ILE A 68 15.15 -30.50 -15.85
N PHE A 69 14.81 -29.76 -14.78
CA PHE A 69 15.40 -28.46 -14.50
C PHE A 69 16.93 -28.56 -14.36
N ASN A 70 17.40 -29.53 -13.58
CA ASN A 70 18.83 -29.77 -13.38
C ASN A 70 19.54 -30.10 -14.71
N GLN A 71 18.95 -30.95 -15.57
CA GLN A 71 19.53 -31.29 -16.86
C GLN A 71 19.56 -30.10 -17.83
N VAL A 72 18.50 -29.30 -17.86
CA VAL A 72 18.47 -28.05 -18.66
C VAL A 72 19.60 -27.12 -18.21
N TYR A 73 19.72 -26.86 -16.90
CA TYR A 73 20.74 -25.96 -16.37
C TYR A 73 22.15 -26.48 -16.67
N LYS A 74 22.42 -27.77 -16.46
CA LYS A 74 23.71 -28.43 -16.78
C LYS A 74 24.08 -28.28 -18.26
N ASN A 75 23.12 -28.46 -19.16
CA ASN A 75 23.38 -28.32 -20.60
C ASN A 75 23.60 -26.83 -20.98
N LEU A 76 22.91 -25.88 -20.36
CA LEU A 76 23.16 -24.46 -20.55
C LEU A 76 24.58 -24.10 -20.15
N ASP A 77 25.01 -24.52 -18.96
CA ASP A 77 26.36 -24.23 -18.44
C ASP A 77 27.48 -24.82 -19.33
N LEU A 78 27.26 -26.04 -19.86
CA LEU A 78 28.26 -26.75 -20.64
C LEU A 78 28.29 -26.36 -22.11
N LEU A 79 27.14 -26.07 -22.73
CA LEU A 79 26.99 -26.04 -24.19
C LEU A 79 26.56 -24.69 -24.75
N TYR A 80 26.15 -23.74 -23.92
CA TYR A 80 25.77 -22.43 -24.43
C TYR A 80 26.99 -21.72 -25.05
N VAL A 81 26.74 -20.97 -26.13
CA VAL A 81 27.80 -20.36 -26.95
C VAL A 81 28.68 -19.38 -26.20
N ASP A 82 28.12 -18.66 -25.24
CA ASP A 82 28.84 -17.68 -24.40
C ASP A 82 28.95 -18.17 -22.97
N THR A 83 29.97 -17.65 -22.24
CA THR A 83 30.13 -17.92 -20.82
C THR A 83 28.97 -17.32 -20.03
N LEU A 84 28.26 -18.13 -19.25
CA LEU A 84 27.14 -17.71 -18.44
C LEU A 84 27.57 -17.40 -17.00
N ASN A 85 26.90 -16.43 -16.39
CA ASN A 85 26.97 -16.20 -14.96
C ASN A 85 25.94 -17.10 -14.25
N PRO A 86 26.37 -18.12 -13.49
CA PRO A 86 25.45 -19.06 -12.84
C PRO A 86 24.39 -18.39 -11.95
N GLY A 87 24.80 -17.38 -11.17
CA GLY A 87 23.89 -16.68 -10.25
C GLY A 87 22.82 -15.89 -10.97
N GLU A 88 23.14 -15.25 -12.09
CA GLU A 88 22.19 -14.48 -12.89
C GLU A 88 21.17 -15.38 -13.61
N VAL A 89 21.65 -16.47 -14.22
CA VAL A 89 20.78 -17.41 -14.96
C VAL A 89 19.80 -18.09 -14.02
N VAL A 90 20.31 -18.65 -12.90
CA VAL A 90 19.45 -19.32 -11.91
C VAL A 90 18.51 -18.31 -11.25
N GLY A 91 19.02 -17.13 -10.85
CA GLY A 91 18.22 -16.05 -10.25
C GLY A 91 17.08 -15.60 -11.17
N THR A 92 17.35 -15.47 -12.49
CA THR A 92 16.32 -15.13 -13.49
C THR A 92 15.26 -16.22 -13.58
N GLY A 93 15.67 -17.51 -13.60
CA GLY A 93 14.75 -18.66 -13.61
C GLY A 93 13.85 -18.68 -12.36
N ILE A 94 14.43 -18.49 -11.16
CA ILE A 94 13.70 -18.41 -9.89
C ILE A 94 12.70 -17.24 -9.94
N LYS A 95 13.14 -16.04 -10.31
CA LYS A 95 12.26 -14.86 -10.40
C LYS A 95 11.11 -15.06 -11.37
N ALA A 96 11.35 -15.70 -12.52
CA ALA A 96 10.31 -16.02 -13.50
C ALA A 96 9.27 -17.03 -12.95
N MET A 97 9.73 -18.09 -12.28
CA MET A 97 8.88 -19.09 -11.62
C MET A 97 7.99 -18.43 -10.55
N LEU A 98 8.55 -17.61 -9.67
CA LEU A 98 7.80 -16.96 -8.60
C LEU A 98 6.78 -15.95 -9.13
N ARG A 99 7.15 -15.16 -10.14
CA ARG A 99 6.24 -14.21 -10.82
C ARG A 99 5.02 -14.88 -11.46
N SER A 100 5.10 -16.18 -11.77
CA SER A 100 3.95 -16.94 -12.30
C SER A 100 2.88 -17.20 -11.23
N LEU A 101 3.20 -17.05 -9.94
CA LEU A 101 2.30 -17.29 -8.82
C LEU A 101 1.56 -16.01 -8.40
N ASP A 102 2.32 -15.01 -7.98
CA ASP A 102 1.84 -13.69 -7.54
C ASP A 102 3.02 -12.69 -7.56
N PRO A 103 2.78 -11.37 -7.43
CA PRO A 103 3.85 -10.38 -7.45
C PRO A 103 4.56 -10.18 -6.11
N TYR A 104 4.12 -10.84 -5.04
CA TYR A 104 4.62 -10.65 -3.67
C TYR A 104 5.56 -11.76 -3.23
N THR A 105 5.50 -12.91 -3.90
CA THR A 105 6.43 -14.01 -3.70
C THR A 105 7.73 -13.69 -4.42
N GLU A 106 8.79 -13.39 -3.65
CA GLU A 106 10.04 -12.83 -4.14
C GLU A 106 11.25 -13.55 -3.58
N TYR A 107 12.27 -13.74 -4.42
CA TYR A 107 13.57 -14.27 -4.05
C TYR A 107 14.59 -13.13 -3.91
N TYR A 108 15.30 -13.15 -2.82
CA TYR A 108 16.37 -12.20 -2.48
C TYR A 108 17.71 -12.93 -2.46
N PRO A 109 18.62 -12.66 -3.42
CA PRO A 109 19.99 -13.16 -3.35
C PRO A 109 20.72 -12.55 -2.15
N GLU A 110 21.86 -13.11 -1.77
CA GLU A 110 22.67 -12.64 -0.64
C GLU A 110 22.93 -11.12 -0.67
N SER A 111 23.22 -10.58 -1.85
CA SER A 111 23.44 -9.13 -2.05
C SER A 111 22.22 -8.26 -1.69
N GLU A 112 21.01 -8.80 -1.77
CA GLU A 112 19.74 -8.09 -1.52
C GLU A 112 19.14 -8.37 -0.13
N THR A 113 19.71 -9.29 0.65
CA THR A 113 19.20 -9.67 1.99
C THR A 113 19.17 -8.48 2.97
N LYS A 114 20.15 -7.57 2.88
CA LYS A 114 20.16 -6.34 3.69
C LYS A 114 18.95 -5.45 3.35
N ASN A 115 18.55 -5.36 2.09
CA ASN A 115 17.41 -4.59 1.64
C ASN A 115 16.10 -5.21 2.14
N LEU A 116 15.99 -6.54 2.14
CA LEU A 116 14.82 -7.23 2.71
C LEU A 116 14.68 -6.93 4.21
N LYS A 117 15.77 -7.03 4.99
CA LYS A 117 15.75 -6.68 6.42
C LYS A 117 15.31 -5.24 6.67
N MET A 118 15.80 -4.30 5.85
CA MET A 118 15.39 -2.90 5.92
C MET A 118 13.89 -2.74 5.63
N MET A 119 13.38 -3.43 4.62
CA MET A 119 11.96 -3.38 4.24
C MET A 119 11.05 -3.93 5.35
N LEU A 120 11.48 -5.01 6.04
CA LEU A 120 10.72 -5.63 7.12
C LEU A 120 10.76 -4.83 8.44
N THR A 121 11.89 -4.18 8.73
CA THR A 121 12.10 -3.48 10.01
C THR A 121 11.89 -1.97 9.93
N GLY A 122 11.82 -1.41 8.73
CA GLY A 122 11.80 0.05 8.52
C GLY A 122 13.10 0.76 8.95
N LYS A 123 14.15 0.00 9.32
CA LYS A 123 15.40 0.55 9.86
C LYS A 123 16.53 0.40 8.84
N TYR A 124 17.23 1.49 8.57
CA TYR A 124 18.48 1.49 7.83
C TYR A 124 19.46 2.49 8.46
N ALA A 125 20.75 2.27 8.29
CA ALA A 125 21.72 3.25 8.75
C ALA A 125 22.17 4.14 7.58
N GLY A 126 22.11 5.46 7.83
CA GLY A 126 22.37 6.48 6.81
C GLY A 126 22.30 7.89 7.38
N ILE A 127 21.89 8.84 6.54
CA ILE A 127 21.84 10.27 6.89
C ILE A 127 20.42 10.78 7.22
N GLY A 128 19.37 10.07 6.79
CA GLY A 128 17.97 10.49 6.98
C GLY A 128 17.59 11.72 6.14
N ALA A 129 17.58 11.54 4.82
CA ALA A 129 17.11 12.55 3.87
C ALA A 129 16.48 11.88 2.66
N LEU A 130 15.47 12.53 2.08
CA LEU A 130 14.98 12.26 0.74
C LEU A 130 15.96 12.91 -0.25
N ILE A 131 16.27 12.18 -1.31
CA ILE A 131 17.16 12.63 -2.38
C ILE A 131 16.55 12.29 -3.73
N HIS A 132 16.79 13.12 -4.75
CA HIS A 132 16.43 12.79 -6.12
C HIS A 132 17.54 13.18 -7.11
N TYR A 133 17.49 12.65 -8.33
CA TYR A 133 18.44 12.99 -9.39
C TYR A 133 17.93 14.22 -10.13
N HIS A 134 18.72 15.28 -10.14
CA HIS A 134 18.41 16.52 -10.84
C HIS A 134 19.00 16.49 -12.26
N GLN A 135 18.13 16.42 -13.26
CA GLN A 135 18.51 16.20 -14.66
C GLN A 135 19.47 17.27 -15.21
N LYS A 136 19.15 18.54 -14.97
CA LYS A 136 19.97 19.68 -15.44
C LYS A 136 21.33 19.74 -14.76
N GLN A 137 21.41 19.38 -13.48
CA GLN A 137 22.67 19.35 -12.71
C GLN A 137 23.47 18.08 -12.95
N LYS A 138 22.84 17.03 -13.51
CA LYS A 138 23.40 15.68 -13.66
C LYS A 138 23.97 15.15 -12.35
N ARG A 139 23.25 15.38 -11.26
CA ARG A 139 23.66 15.06 -9.90
C ARG A 139 22.44 14.80 -9.01
N VAL A 140 22.68 14.04 -7.97
CA VAL A 140 21.71 13.89 -6.89
C VAL A 140 21.69 15.15 -6.03
N VAL A 141 20.52 15.58 -5.64
CA VAL A 141 20.28 16.72 -4.73
C VAL A 141 19.53 16.25 -3.49
N ILE A 142 19.73 16.99 -2.40
CA ILE A 142 18.92 16.83 -1.18
C ILE A 142 17.57 17.44 -1.46
N ASP A 143 16.51 16.64 -1.29
CA ASP A 143 15.13 17.11 -1.42
C ASP A 143 14.56 17.49 -0.06
N GLU A 144 14.61 16.55 0.89
CA GLU A 144 14.10 16.78 2.25
C GLU A 144 15.02 16.10 3.28
N PRO A 145 15.78 16.87 4.10
CA PRO A 145 16.43 16.32 5.28
C PRO A 145 15.36 16.09 6.36
N TYR A 146 15.32 14.88 6.95
CA TYR A 146 14.32 14.56 7.97
C TYR A 146 14.66 15.16 9.34
N GLU A 147 13.66 15.66 10.03
CA GLU A 147 13.80 16.27 11.36
C GLU A 147 14.49 15.32 12.35
N GLY A 148 15.43 15.86 13.14
CA GLY A 148 16.17 15.10 14.15
C GLY A 148 17.11 14.02 13.58
N MET A 149 17.35 13.99 12.26
CA MET A 149 18.23 13.06 11.60
C MET A 149 19.59 13.71 11.24
N PRO A 150 20.66 12.91 11.02
CA PRO A 150 22.00 13.43 10.76
C PRO A 150 22.07 14.50 9.67
N ALA A 151 21.30 14.36 8.59
CA ALA A 151 21.29 15.33 7.51
C ALA A 151 20.80 16.72 7.97
N ALA A 152 19.69 16.76 8.71
CA ALA A 152 19.14 18.01 9.24
C ALA A 152 20.06 18.61 10.32
N GLU A 153 20.62 17.78 11.21
CA GLU A 153 21.49 18.23 12.32
C GLU A 153 22.80 18.88 11.83
N VAL A 154 23.38 18.40 10.73
CA VAL A 154 24.57 19.05 10.16
C VAL A 154 24.22 20.28 9.30
N GLY A 155 22.93 20.58 9.10
CA GLY A 155 22.47 21.75 8.36
C GLY A 155 22.42 21.58 6.84
N LEU A 156 22.24 20.35 6.34
CA LEU A 156 21.86 20.11 4.93
C LEU A 156 20.46 20.69 4.69
N ARG A 157 20.21 21.16 3.48
CA ARG A 157 18.96 21.83 3.09
C ARG A 157 18.46 21.33 1.75
N LYS A 158 17.17 21.53 1.49
CA LYS A 158 16.57 21.32 0.17
C LYS A 158 17.38 22.09 -0.88
N GLY A 159 17.72 21.43 -1.97
CA GLY A 159 18.50 21.99 -3.08
C GLY A 159 20.01 21.83 -2.96
N ASP A 160 20.59 21.33 -1.85
CA ASP A 160 22.02 21.05 -1.75
C ASP A 160 22.41 19.96 -2.75
N ILE A 161 23.37 20.27 -3.65
CA ILE A 161 23.82 19.38 -4.73
C ILE A 161 24.97 18.52 -4.24
N VAL A 162 24.83 17.20 -4.30
CA VAL A 162 25.87 16.25 -3.87
C VAL A 162 27.03 16.23 -4.87
N LEU A 163 28.23 16.60 -4.44
CA LEU A 163 29.45 16.64 -5.28
C LEU A 163 30.28 15.37 -5.11
N SER A 164 30.61 14.99 -3.86
CA SER A 164 31.34 13.78 -3.55
C SER A 164 30.99 13.24 -2.17
N ILE A 165 31.19 11.94 -1.98
CA ILE A 165 31.11 11.23 -0.70
C ILE A 165 32.51 10.65 -0.46
N ASP A 166 33.16 11.10 0.62
CA ASP A 166 34.60 10.93 0.80
C ASP A 166 35.36 11.34 -0.49
N ASP A 167 36.21 10.48 -1.03
CA ASP A 167 36.98 10.73 -2.24
C ASP A 167 36.24 10.36 -3.54
N SER A 168 35.03 9.84 -3.44
CA SER A 168 34.26 9.37 -4.59
C SER A 168 33.40 10.48 -5.17
N THR A 169 33.60 10.85 -6.43
CA THR A 169 32.75 11.82 -7.14
C THR A 169 31.37 11.25 -7.46
N MET A 170 30.33 12.08 -7.30
CA MET A 170 28.93 11.71 -7.55
C MET A 170 28.38 12.32 -8.85
N THR A 171 29.25 12.73 -9.79
CA THR A 171 28.83 13.25 -11.10
C THR A 171 28.25 12.10 -11.94
N ASP A 172 27.11 12.36 -12.59
CA ASP A 172 26.39 11.39 -13.44
C ASP A 172 26.07 10.04 -12.75
N LYS A 173 26.01 10.04 -11.41
CA LYS A 173 25.61 8.88 -10.63
C LYS A 173 24.12 8.95 -10.30
N ASP A 174 23.42 7.85 -10.49
CA ASP A 174 22.00 7.73 -10.19
C ASP A 174 21.72 7.75 -8.67
N VAL A 175 20.44 7.86 -8.32
CA VAL A 175 19.98 7.89 -6.91
C VAL A 175 20.36 6.62 -6.17
N SER A 176 20.34 5.45 -6.82
CA SER A 176 20.66 4.17 -6.18
C SER A 176 22.12 4.11 -5.78
N TYR A 177 23.01 4.52 -6.69
CA TYR A 177 24.44 4.59 -6.43
C TYR A 177 24.75 5.55 -5.28
N VAL A 178 24.26 6.79 -5.34
CA VAL A 178 24.50 7.80 -4.29
C VAL A 178 23.91 7.36 -2.95
N SER A 179 22.69 6.83 -2.96
CA SER A 179 22.03 6.30 -1.76
C SER A 179 22.83 5.18 -1.11
N SER A 180 23.42 4.27 -1.90
CA SER A 180 24.26 3.18 -1.37
C SER A 180 25.51 3.70 -0.65
N HIS A 181 26.09 4.83 -1.09
CA HIS A 181 27.24 5.48 -0.46
C HIS A 181 26.85 6.34 0.76
N LEU A 182 25.66 6.93 0.77
CA LEU A 182 25.13 7.64 1.95
C LEU A 182 24.76 6.68 3.08
N ARG A 183 24.37 5.45 2.74
CA ARG A 183 24.12 4.36 3.70
C ARG A 183 25.43 3.70 4.11
N GLY A 184 25.40 2.95 5.21
CA GLY A 184 26.54 2.20 5.71
C GLY A 184 26.30 1.73 7.14
N ASP A 185 27.35 1.31 7.84
CA ASP A 185 27.20 0.85 9.22
C ASP A 185 26.90 2.01 10.16
N ALA A 186 25.99 1.78 11.13
CA ALA A 186 25.66 2.77 12.15
C ALA A 186 26.92 3.16 12.94
N GLY A 187 27.13 4.46 13.15
CA GLY A 187 28.33 4.99 13.80
C GLY A 187 29.51 5.25 12.87
N SER A 188 29.49 4.75 11.62
CA SER A 188 30.50 5.08 10.63
C SER A 188 30.42 6.56 10.21
N LYS A 189 31.57 7.14 9.91
CA LYS A 189 31.72 8.56 9.55
C LYS A 189 32.16 8.70 8.12
N PHE A 190 31.74 9.76 7.47
CA PHE A 190 32.20 10.14 6.12
C PHE A 190 32.07 11.65 5.93
N VAL A 191 32.70 12.16 4.87
CA VAL A 191 32.62 13.55 4.46
C VAL A 191 31.71 13.66 3.24
N LEU A 192 30.61 14.43 3.36
CA LEU A 192 29.73 14.79 2.26
C LEU A 192 30.10 16.18 1.76
N LYS A 193 30.57 16.28 0.52
CA LYS A 193 30.80 17.56 -0.14
C LYS A 193 29.61 17.93 -1.00
N ILE A 194 29.09 19.13 -0.77
CA ILE A 194 27.95 19.67 -1.53
C ILE A 194 28.30 21.02 -2.18
N LEU A 195 27.50 21.38 -3.17
CA LEU A 195 27.37 22.75 -3.64
C LEU A 195 26.00 23.28 -3.18
N ARG A 196 25.99 24.37 -2.43
CA ARG A 196 24.75 25.06 -2.01
C ARG A 196 24.41 26.16 -3.01
N PRO A 197 23.36 26.01 -3.84
CA PRO A 197 23.01 26.97 -4.89
C PRO A 197 22.83 28.39 -4.37
N SER A 198 22.19 28.56 -3.19
CA SER A 198 21.93 29.87 -2.56
C SER A 198 23.17 30.73 -2.35
N THR A 199 24.31 30.11 -2.09
CA THR A 199 25.55 30.82 -1.79
C THR A 199 26.63 30.63 -2.86
N GLY A 200 26.41 29.69 -3.79
CA GLY A 200 27.43 29.23 -4.74
C GLY A 200 28.64 28.55 -4.09
N LYS A 201 28.59 28.28 -2.77
CA LYS A 201 29.70 27.74 -1.99
C LYS A 201 29.71 26.22 -2.00
N LYS A 202 30.89 25.66 -2.17
CA LYS A 202 31.16 24.25 -1.86
C LYS A 202 31.40 24.13 -0.36
N MET A 203 30.75 23.15 0.26
CA MET A 203 30.77 22.95 1.70
C MET A 203 31.02 21.47 2.00
N ASP A 204 31.79 21.19 3.04
CA ASP A 204 32.08 19.85 3.52
C ASP A 204 31.37 19.60 4.84
N PHE A 205 30.58 18.51 4.91
CA PHE A 205 29.89 18.09 6.10
C PHE A 205 30.42 16.74 6.59
N LYS A 206 30.88 16.71 7.82
CA LYS A 206 31.29 15.46 8.50
C LYS A 206 30.04 14.84 9.10
N ILE A 207 29.58 13.73 8.55
CA ILE A 207 28.34 13.06 8.94
C ILE A 207 28.63 11.72 9.61
N THR A 208 27.96 11.46 10.71
CA THR A 208 27.95 10.13 11.36
C THR A 208 26.65 9.42 11.00
N ARG A 209 26.74 8.26 10.33
CA ARG A 209 25.55 7.47 10.00
C ARG A 209 24.90 6.96 11.27
N ARG A 210 23.58 7.08 11.34
CA ARG A 210 22.76 6.52 12.41
C ARG A 210 21.71 5.58 11.84
N ASN A 211 21.16 4.72 12.71
CA ASN A 211 19.95 4.01 12.38
C ASN A 211 18.82 5.04 12.16
N ILE A 212 18.32 5.08 10.95
CA ILE A 212 17.20 5.96 10.57
C ILE A 212 15.93 5.16 10.77
N LYS A 213 15.04 5.69 11.57
CA LYS A 213 13.66 5.22 11.71
C LYS A 213 12.79 6.34 11.19
N LEU A 214 12.17 6.11 10.05
CA LEU A 214 11.18 7.06 9.55
C LEU A 214 10.00 7.10 10.52
N PRO A 215 9.41 8.29 10.79
CA PRO A 215 8.26 8.36 11.68
C PRO A 215 7.07 7.65 11.04
N GLU A 216 6.63 6.58 11.69
CA GLU A 216 5.42 5.86 11.25
C GLU A 216 4.17 6.71 11.42
N LEU A 217 4.22 7.58 12.44
CA LEU A 217 3.18 8.54 12.78
C LEU A 217 3.76 9.95 12.63
N PRO A 218 3.80 10.48 11.39
CA PRO A 218 4.46 11.76 11.10
C PRO A 218 3.72 12.96 11.68
N TYR A 219 2.41 12.84 11.89
CA TYR A 219 1.59 13.91 12.46
C TYR A 219 0.39 13.37 13.23
N TYR A 220 0.09 13.99 14.34
CA TYR A 220 -1.20 13.95 15.03
C TYR A 220 -1.49 15.30 15.67
N GLY A 221 -2.76 15.65 15.81
CA GLY A 221 -3.14 16.94 16.40
C GLY A 221 -4.65 17.10 16.54
N MET A 222 -5.03 18.19 17.21
CA MET A 222 -6.43 18.59 17.33
C MET A 222 -6.87 19.35 16.09
N LEU A 223 -8.06 19.01 15.61
CA LEU A 223 -8.81 19.74 14.58
C LEU A 223 -9.94 20.56 15.23
N GLU A 224 -10.63 21.34 14.39
CA GLU A 224 -11.82 22.07 14.82
C GLU A 224 -12.92 21.11 15.31
N GLY A 225 -13.76 21.57 16.25
CA GLY A 225 -14.85 20.78 16.81
C GLY A 225 -14.43 19.67 17.77
N ASN A 226 -13.27 19.82 18.43
CA ASN A 226 -12.71 18.84 19.37
C ASN A 226 -12.52 17.45 18.73
N ILE A 227 -12.11 17.41 17.47
CA ILE A 227 -11.81 16.18 16.75
C ILE A 227 -10.30 15.96 16.76
N GLY A 228 -9.87 14.77 17.19
CA GLY A 228 -8.48 14.33 17.06
C GLY A 228 -8.20 13.84 15.64
N TYR A 229 -6.97 14.01 15.17
CA TYR A 229 -6.48 13.46 13.92
C TYR A 229 -5.17 12.71 14.15
N ILE A 230 -5.05 11.53 13.57
CA ILE A 230 -3.83 10.73 13.60
C ILE A 230 -3.55 10.23 12.19
N ASN A 231 -2.35 10.53 11.65
CA ASN A 231 -1.87 9.99 10.39
C ASN A 231 -0.85 8.88 10.65
N LEU A 232 -1.10 7.69 10.11
CA LEU A 232 -0.20 6.54 10.19
C LEU A 232 0.28 6.14 8.79
N ASN A 233 1.58 6.24 8.54
CA ASN A 233 2.17 5.96 7.22
C ASN A 233 2.54 4.49 7.00
N GLN A 234 2.85 3.74 8.07
CA GLN A 234 3.27 2.35 7.94
C GLN A 234 3.08 1.56 9.24
N PHE A 235 2.80 0.27 9.14
CA PHE A 235 2.68 -0.66 10.26
C PHE A 235 4.03 -1.32 10.57
N THR A 236 5.00 -0.56 11.07
CA THR A 236 6.27 -1.11 11.54
C THR A 236 6.17 -1.56 13.00
N GLU A 237 7.16 -2.32 13.46
CA GLU A 237 7.23 -2.83 14.83
C GLU A 237 7.17 -1.69 15.87
N GLY A 238 6.16 -1.73 16.72
CA GLY A 238 5.93 -0.79 17.82
C GLY A 238 5.05 0.40 17.46
N CYS A 239 4.56 0.55 16.21
CA CYS A 239 3.72 1.68 15.80
C CYS A 239 2.39 1.75 16.59
N SER A 240 1.85 0.61 17.03
CA SER A 240 0.63 0.56 17.85
C SER A 240 0.79 1.31 19.19
N LYS A 241 1.99 1.28 19.77
CA LYS A 241 2.30 2.04 20.99
C LYS A 241 2.32 3.54 20.72
N ASP A 242 2.84 3.94 19.56
CA ASP A 242 2.88 5.34 19.15
C ASP A 242 1.47 5.87 18.85
N VAL A 243 0.63 5.08 18.13
CA VAL A 243 -0.79 5.40 17.92
C VAL A 243 -1.54 5.48 19.25
N ARG A 244 -1.31 4.53 20.17
CA ARG A 244 -1.91 4.56 21.52
C ARG A 244 -1.53 5.84 22.27
N ARG A 245 -0.25 6.22 22.25
CA ARG A 245 0.25 7.44 22.91
C ARG A 245 -0.43 8.67 22.34
N ALA A 246 -0.46 8.81 21.01
CA ALA A 246 -1.11 9.93 20.32
C ALA A 246 -2.62 9.99 20.65
N PHE A 247 -3.31 8.84 20.62
CA PHE A 247 -4.74 8.79 20.95
C PHE A 247 -5.04 9.19 22.38
N VAL A 248 -4.25 8.69 23.35
CA VAL A 248 -4.39 9.08 24.78
C VAL A 248 -4.10 10.56 24.97
N ASP A 249 -3.11 11.10 24.27
CA ASP A 249 -2.76 12.51 24.34
C ASP A 249 -3.87 13.40 23.78
N LEU A 250 -4.43 13.07 22.62
CA LEU A 250 -5.59 13.76 22.04
C LEU A 250 -6.81 13.73 22.97
N LYS A 251 -7.07 12.60 23.62
CA LYS A 251 -8.13 12.52 24.65
C LYS A 251 -7.90 13.47 25.81
N LYS A 252 -6.65 13.61 26.29
CA LYS A 252 -6.30 14.58 27.34
C LYS A 252 -6.49 16.02 26.87
N GLN A 253 -6.27 16.30 25.60
CA GLN A 253 -6.52 17.59 24.98
C GLN A 253 -8.01 17.89 24.75
N GLY A 254 -8.91 16.93 25.04
CA GLY A 254 -10.35 17.10 24.95
C GLY A 254 -10.97 16.59 23.64
N ALA A 255 -10.28 15.70 22.90
CA ALA A 255 -10.87 15.09 21.72
C ALA A 255 -12.11 14.26 22.07
N THR A 256 -13.22 14.52 21.39
CA THR A 256 -14.52 13.82 21.54
C THR A 256 -14.84 12.91 20.36
N ALA A 257 -14.08 13.01 19.27
CA ALA A 257 -14.12 12.16 18.08
C ALA A 257 -12.73 12.04 17.48
N LEU A 258 -12.51 11.07 16.60
CA LEU A 258 -11.21 10.80 15.99
C LEU A 258 -11.33 10.56 14.48
N VAL A 259 -10.41 11.14 13.73
CA VAL A 259 -10.09 10.75 12.35
C VAL A 259 -8.77 10.00 12.36
N PHE A 260 -8.78 8.76 11.87
CA PHE A 260 -7.59 7.93 11.71
C PHE A 260 -7.26 7.78 10.22
N ASP A 261 -6.17 8.35 9.79
CA ASP A 261 -5.79 8.43 8.38
C ASP A 261 -4.82 7.31 7.99
N LEU A 262 -5.30 6.40 7.14
CA LEU A 262 -4.55 5.29 6.56
C LEU A 262 -4.35 5.44 5.05
N ARG A 263 -4.62 6.61 4.48
CA ARG A 263 -4.40 6.85 3.05
C ARG A 263 -2.92 6.70 2.71
N SER A 264 -2.65 6.10 1.57
CA SER A 264 -1.31 5.80 1.05
C SER A 264 -0.44 4.93 1.98
N ASN A 265 -1.04 4.28 2.99
CA ASN A 265 -0.38 3.34 3.86
C ASN A 265 -0.42 1.92 3.26
N GLY A 266 0.71 1.44 2.76
CA GLY A 266 0.85 0.11 2.14
C GLY A 266 0.77 -1.08 3.11
N GLY A 267 0.56 -0.84 4.41
CA GLY A 267 0.46 -1.86 5.44
C GLY A 267 1.78 -2.11 6.19
N GLY A 268 2.02 -3.35 6.54
CA GLY A 268 3.17 -3.82 7.32
C GLY A 268 2.81 -4.99 8.22
N SER A 269 3.10 -4.88 9.51
CA SER A 269 2.87 -5.93 10.50
C SER A 269 1.38 -6.16 10.77
N GLU A 270 0.94 -7.40 10.60
CA GLU A 270 -0.42 -7.86 10.93
C GLU A 270 -0.71 -7.74 12.43
N MET A 271 0.28 -8.04 13.27
CA MET A 271 0.13 -7.92 14.73
C MET A 271 -0.09 -6.47 15.18
N GLU A 272 0.62 -5.52 14.58
CA GLU A 272 0.44 -4.10 14.87
C GLU A 272 -0.96 -3.63 14.46
N ALA A 273 -1.51 -4.15 13.36
CA ALA A 273 -2.89 -3.86 12.96
C ALA A 273 -3.90 -4.35 14.00
N VAL A 274 -3.72 -5.57 14.52
CA VAL A 274 -4.56 -6.13 15.58
C VAL A 274 -4.48 -5.29 16.86
N ASP A 275 -3.27 -4.90 17.26
CA ASP A 275 -3.04 -4.10 18.47
C ASP A 275 -3.60 -2.67 18.32
N ILE A 276 -3.59 -2.09 17.11
CA ILE A 276 -4.23 -0.80 16.83
C ILE A 276 -5.75 -0.91 16.91
N VAL A 277 -6.35 -1.93 16.28
CA VAL A 277 -7.80 -2.16 16.39
C VAL A 277 -8.23 -2.34 17.84
N ASN A 278 -7.41 -3.02 18.67
CA ASN A 278 -7.67 -3.20 20.09
C ASN A 278 -7.74 -1.91 20.91
N LEU A 279 -7.31 -0.77 20.37
CA LEU A 279 -7.50 0.53 21.04
C LEU A 279 -8.99 0.89 21.15
N TRP A 280 -9.80 0.42 20.19
CA TRP A 280 -11.20 0.78 20.02
C TRP A 280 -12.19 -0.39 20.10
N VAL A 281 -11.70 -1.62 20.19
CA VAL A 281 -12.49 -2.86 20.19
C VAL A 281 -12.17 -3.67 21.43
N ASP A 282 -13.21 -4.28 22.04
CA ASP A 282 -13.07 -5.12 23.23
C ASP A 282 -12.11 -6.29 22.99
N LYS A 283 -11.55 -6.81 24.06
CA LYS A 283 -10.67 -7.98 23.99
C LYS A 283 -11.42 -9.25 23.57
N GLU A 284 -10.68 -10.27 23.14
CA GLU A 284 -11.13 -11.57 22.64
C GLU A 284 -11.91 -11.49 21.30
N GLN A 285 -11.95 -10.33 20.63
CA GLN A 285 -12.52 -10.22 19.30
C GLN A 285 -11.52 -10.73 18.25
N THR A 286 -11.97 -11.61 17.36
CA THR A 286 -11.17 -12.05 16.20
C THR A 286 -11.11 -10.90 15.20
N ILE A 287 -9.90 -10.48 14.86
CA ILE A 287 -9.65 -9.35 13.94
C ILE A 287 -9.28 -9.86 12.54
N VAL A 288 -8.49 -10.91 12.49
CA VAL A 288 -8.06 -11.49 11.21
C VAL A 288 -7.77 -12.99 11.38
N GLU A 289 -8.13 -13.78 10.38
CA GLU A 289 -7.80 -15.20 10.29
C GLU A 289 -6.97 -15.46 9.04
N ASN A 290 -5.81 -16.07 9.22
CA ASN A 290 -4.98 -16.58 8.14
C ASN A 290 -5.38 -18.01 7.80
N ARG A 291 -5.62 -18.29 6.52
CA ARG A 291 -5.95 -19.63 6.03
C ARG A 291 -5.03 -19.99 4.86
N GLY A 292 -4.19 -21.01 5.08
CA GLY A 292 -3.21 -21.48 4.13
C GLY A 292 -3.42 -22.93 3.72
N LYS A 293 -2.49 -23.45 2.90
CA LYS A 293 -2.53 -24.84 2.39
C LYS A 293 -2.29 -25.88 3.50
N ILE A 294 -1.48 -25.55 4.47
CA ILE A 294 -1.13 -26.41 5.62
C ILE A 294 -1.70 -25.83 6.91
N SER A 295 -2.01 -26.69 7.88
CA SER A 295 -2.62 -26.28 9.15
C SER A 295 -1.77 -25.28 9.93
N GLN A 296 -0.45 -25.37 9.83
CA GLN A 296 0.50 -24.44 10.46
C GLN A 296 0.40 -23.00 9.94
N ALA A 297 -0.14 -22.82 8.73
CA ALA A 297 -0.40 -21.49 8.16
C ALA A 297 -1.76 -20.91 8.56
N ASN A 298 -2.58 -21.68 9.30
CA ASN A 298 -3.88 -21.23 9.79
C ASN A 298 -3.71 -20.60 11.17
N HIS A 299 -4.09 -19.32 11.29
CA HIS A 299 -3.94 -18.60 12.54
C HIS A 299 -5.07 -17.57 12.69
N ALA A 300 -5.63 -17.47 13.90
CA ALA A 300 -6.61 -16.44 14.23
C ALA A 300 -6.00 -15.47 15.23
N TYR A 301 -5.96 -14.21 14.85
CA TYR A 301 -5.46 -13.13 15.70
C TYR A 301 -6.62 -12.39 16.35
N LYS A 302 -6.53 -12.30 17.67
CA LYS A 302 -7.55 -11.66 18.50
C LYS A 302 -6.97 -10.48 19.27
N THR A 303 -7.82 -9.53 19.60
CA THR A 303 -7.53 -8.49 20.58
C THR A 303 -7.24 -9.10 21.95
N ARG A 304 -6.24 -8.56 22.66
CA ARG A 304 -5.75 -9.15 23.93
C ARG A 304 -5.80 -8.20 25.12
N LEU A 305 -5.78 -6.90 24.85
CA LEU A 305 -5.69 -5.85 25.86
C LEU A 305 -7.06 -5.22 26.09
N GLU A 306 -7.22 -4.58 27.24
CA GLU A 306 -8.36 -3.68 27.46
C GLU A 306 -8.27 -2.50 26.49
N PRO A 307 -9.38 -2.15 25.83
CA PRO A 307 -9.41 -1.03 24.89
C PRO A 307 -9.17 0.31 25.60
N VAL A 308 -8.76 1.30 24.83
CA VAL A 308 -8.63 2.68 25.36
C VAL A 308 -9.99 3.37 25.37
N ASP A 309 -10.78 3.18 24.30
CA ASP A 309 -12.12 3.76 24.18
C ASP A 309 -12.94 3.06 23.10
N THR A 310 -14.00 2.38 23.49
CA THR A 310 -14.90 1.69 22.56
C THR A 310 -16.04 2.56 22.07
N GLN A 311 -16.22 3.76 22.61
CA GLN A 311 -17.40 4.61 22.37
C GLN A 311 -17.11 5.85 21.52
N MET A 312 -15.89 6.38 21.53
CA MET A 312 -15.54 7.59 20.80
C MET A 312 -15.85 7.42 19.30
N PRO A 313 -16.62 8.33 18.67
CA PRO A 313 -16.85 8.31 17.23
C PRO A 313 -15.52 8.30 16.44
N LEU A 314 -15.44 7.40 15.46
CA LEU A 314 -14.22 7.14 14.69
C LEU A 314 -14.53 7.09 13.20
N VAL A 315 -13.81 7.88 12.42
CA VAL A 315 -13.76 7.80 10.96
C VAL A 315 -12.35 7.37 10.53
N VAL A 316 -12.27 6.39 9.64
CA VAL A 316 -11.00 5.95 9.04
C VAL A 316 -10.94 6.41 7.60
N LEU A 317 -9.92 7.19 7.25
CA LEU A 317 -9.67 7.62 5.87
C LEU A 317 -8.87 6.57 5.12
N VAL A 318 -9.31 6.23 3.90
CA VAL A 318 -8.66 5.23 3.04
C VAL A 318 -8.62 5.68 1.58
N ASN A 319 -7.65 5.15 0.81
CA ASN A 319 -7.57 5.37 -0.64
C ASN A 319 -7.08 4.11 -1.37
N GLY A 320 -6.91 4.19 -2.70
CA GLY A 320 -6.47 3.08 -3.55
C GLY A 320 -5.07 2.52 -3.23
N GLU A 321 -4.28 3.22 -2.42
CA GLU A 321 -2.95 2.79 -1.97
C GLU A 321 -2.97 2.21 -0.55
N THR A 322 -4.09 2.35 0.17
CA THR A 322 -4.32 1.69 1.47
C THR A 322 -4.33 0.19 1.25
N ALA A 323 -3.37 -0.55 1.81
CA ALA A 323 -3.18 -1.98 1.52
C ALA A 323 -2.83 -2.83 2.74
N SER A 324 -3.10 -4.16 2.68
CA SER A 324 -2.60 -5.16 3.63
C SER A 324 -3.03 -4.88 5.09
N ALA A 325 -2.10 -4.66 6.04
CA ALA A 325 -2.39 -4.36 7.45
C ALA A 325 -3.33 -3.15 7.63
N SER A 326 -3.25 -2.15 6.74
CA SER A 326 -4.19 -1.02 6.71
C SER A 326 -5.61 -1.47 6.34
N GLU A 327 -5.73 -2.46 5.45
CA GLU A 327 -7.02 -3.04 5.07
C GLU A 327 -7.56 -3.98 6.16
N ILE A 328 -6.68 -4.68 6.89
CA ILE A 328 -7.08 -5.43 8.09
C ILE A 328 -7.67 -4.47 9.13
N THR A 329 -6.98 -3.35 9.39
CA THR A 329 -7.43 -2.36 10.37
C THR A 329 -8.76 -1.72 9.95
N SER A 330 -8.84 -1.15 8.75
CA SER A 330 -10.05 -0.48 8.26
C SER A 330 -11.21 -1.46 8.07
N GLY A 331 -10.95 -2.64 7.52
CA GLY A 331 -11.94 -3.67 7.28
C GLY A 331 -12.49 -4.30 8.57
N ALA A 332 -11.64 -4.55 9.58
CA ALA A 332 -12.08 -5.05 10.87
C ALA A 332 -12.95 -4.02 11.61
N LEU A 333 -12.55 -2.75 11.60
CA LEU A 333 -13.34 -1.66 12.18
C LEU A 333 -14.69 -1.48 11.46
N GLN A 334 -14.73 -1.69 10.13
CA GLN A 334 -15.97 -1.70 9.34
C GLN A 334 -16.86 -2.88 9.71
N ASP A 335 -16.31 -4.10 9.71
CA ASP A 335 -17.05 -5.33 9.94
C ASP A 335 -17.62 -5.43 11.36
N LEU A 336 -16.95 -4.81 12.33
CA LEU A 336 -17.40 -4.70 13.72
C LEU A 336 -18.28 -3.47 13.97
N ASP A 337 -18.65 -2.74 12.94
CA ASP A 337 -19.45 -1.49 13.02
C ASP A 337 -18.88 -0.47 14.01
N ARG A 338 -17.54 -0.46 14.17
CA ARG A 338 -16.84 0.40 15.12
C ARG A 338 -16.44 1.74 14.54
N ALA A 339 -16.22 1.81 13.23
CA ALA A 339 -15.85 3.03 12.53
C ALA A 339 -16.59 3.18 11.21
N ILE A 340 -16.70 4.42 10.73
CA ILE A 340 -17.09 4.73 9.35
C ILE A 340 -15.82 4.77 8.52
N ILE A 341 -15.81 4.05 7.41
CA ILE A 341 -14.72 4.06 6.43
C ILE A 341 -15.06 5.07 5.34
N LEU A 342 -14.18 6.05 5.12
CA LEU A 342 -14.40 7.16 4.21
C LEU A 342 -13.24 7.31 3.23
N GLY A 343 -13.52 7.61 1.98
CA GLY A 343 -12.52 7.86 0.95
C GLY A 343 -12.80 7.11 -0.34
N THR A 344 -11.82 6.40 -0.88
CA THR A 344 -11.97 5.57 -2.07
C THR A 344 -11.64 4.11 -1.78
N ARG A 345 -12.13 3.20 -2.63
CA ARG A 345 -11.89 1.75 -2.50
C ARG A 345 -10.39 1.46 -2.34
N THR A 346 -10.03 0.60 -1.40
CA THR A 346 -8.64 0.24 -1.09
C THR A 346 -8.01 -0.68 -2.14
N TYR A 347 -6.73 -0.98 -1.96
CA TYR A 347 -5.92 -1.74 -2.92
C TYR A 347 -6.42 -3.17 -3.16
N GLY A 348 -6.80 -3.89 -2.09
CA GLY A 348 -7.26 -5.27 -2.14
C GLY A 348 -6.13 -6.31 -2.08
N LYS A 349 -5.17 -6.15 -1.17
CA LYS A 349 -4.14 -7.14 -0.89
C LYS A 349 -4.54 -8.02 0.28
N GLY A 350 -5.06 -9.21 -0.02
CA GLY A 350 -5.50 -10.21 0.96
C GLY A 350 -4.58 -11.44 1.08
N LEU A 351 -3.29 -11.28 0.73
CA LEU A 351 -2.28 -12.34 0.75
C LEU A 351 -1.25 -12.06 1.84
N VAL A 352 -0.88 -13.11 2.59
CA VAL A 352 0.12 -13.06 3.65
C VAL A 352 1.43 -13.67 3.18
N GLN A 353 2.52 -12.94 3.32
CA GLN A 353 3.87 -13.41 3.02
C GLN A 353 4.65 -13.62 4.31
N ILE A 354 5.42 -14.71 4.34
CA ILE A 354 6.43 -14.95 5.37
C ILE A 354 7.83 -14.98 4.75
N PRO A 355 8.85 -14.41 5.43
CA PRO A 355 10.23 -14.59 5.03
C PRO A 355 10.72 -15.98 5.45
N LEU A 356 11.41 -16.65 4.56
CA LEU A 356 12.05 -17.94 4.78
C LEU A 356 13.55 -17.79 4.50
N ASP A 357 14.38 -18.16 5.47
CA ASP A 357 15.81 -18.25 5.26
C ASP A 357 16.11 -19.43 4.33
N MET A 358 16.91 -19.17 3.32
CA MET A 358 17.35 -20.14 2.33
C MET A 358 18.87 -20.33 2.41
N PRO A 359 19.40 -21.43 1.87
CA PRO A 359 20.85 -21.65 1.83
C PRO A 359 21.61 -20.46 1.23
N TYR A 360 22.89 -20.34 1.59
CA TYR A 360 23.83 -19.32 1.09
C TYR A 360 23.36 -17.87 1.35
N ASN A 361 22.83 -17.60 2.56
CA ASN A 361 22.36 -16.27 2.99
C ASN A 361 21.31 -15.63 2.06
N THR A 362 20.59 -16.45 1.29
CA THR A 362 19.49 -15.98 0.46
C THR A 362 18.18 -16.03 1.22
N ASN A 363 17.14 -15.36 0.74
CA ASN A 363 15.82 -15.33 1.36
C ASN A 363 14.72 -15.52 0.32
N LEU A 364 13.64 -16.16 0.75
CA LEU A 364 12.41 -16.30 -0.01
C LEU A 364 11.26 -15.66 0.79
N LYS A 365 10.68 -14.59 0.28
CA LYS A 365 9.42 -14.03 0.79
C LYS A 365 8.28 -14.77 0.09
N LEU A 366 7.62 -15.68 0.79
CA LEU A 366 6.64 -16.62 0.22
C LEU A 366 5.22 -16.32 0.68
N THR A 367 4.28 -16.23 -0.26
CA THR A 367 2.85 -16.20 0.04
C THR A 367 2.39 -17.57 0.55
N THR A 368 1.97 -17.64 1.81
CA THR A 368 1.60 -18.89 2.48
C THR A 368 0.12 -19.00 2.81
N SER A 369 -0.59 -17.87 2.92
CA SER A 369 -2.01 -17.85 3.29
C SER A 369 -2.74 -16.64 2.70
N LYS A 370 -4.07 -16.73 2.73
CA LYS A 370 -4.98 -15.60 2.57
C LYS A 370 -5.52 -15.21 3.93
N TYR A 371 -5.83 -13.93 4.12
CA TYR A 371 -6.48 -13.51 5.34
C TYR A 371 -7.95 -13.13 5.14
N TYR A 372 -8.70 -13.33 6.21
CA TYR A 372 -10.13 -13.12 6.31
C TYR A 372 -10.41 -12.22 7.52
N ILE A 373 -11.18 -11.17 7.32
CA ILE A 373 -11.55 -10.20 8.37
C ILE A 373 -12.85 -10.60 9.08
N PRO A 374 -13.30 -9.91 10.13
CA PRO A 374 -14.33 -10.43 11.05
C PRO A 374 -15.62 -10.93 10.42
N SER A 375 -16.09 -10.34 9.32
CA SER A 375 -17.27 -10.85 8.57
C SER A 375 -17.03 -12.20 7.88
N GLY A 376 -15.80 -12.69 7.84
CA GLY A 376 -15.39 -13.90 7.13
C GLY A 376 -15.04 -13.68 5.64
N ARG A 377 -15.09 -12.44 5.16
CA ARG A 377 -14.72 -12.11 3.77
C ARG A 377 -13.22 -12.04 3.56
N CYS A 378 -12.77 -12.47 2.38
CA CYS A 378 -11.42 -12.26 1.89
C CYS A 378 -11.41 -11.05 0.95
N ILE A 379 -10.57 -10.06 1.24
CA ILE A 379 -10.55 -8.80 0.49
C ILE A 379 -9.67 -8.83 -0.75
N GLN A 380 -9.03 -9.96 -1.07
CA GLN A 380 -8.13 -10.09 -2.22
C GLN A 380 -8.84 -9.69 -3.52
N ALA A 381 -8.46 -8.53 -4.07
CA ALA A 381 -9.13 -7.93 -5.23
C ALA A 381 -8.60 -8.43 -6.58
N ILE A 382 -7.37 -8.97 -6.61
CA ILE A 382 -6.68 -9.31 -7.84
C ILE A 382 -6.55 -10.82 -7.95
N ASN A 383 -7.01 -11.36 -9.06
CA ASN A 383 -6.78 -12.77 -9.40
C ASN A 383 -5.44 -12.90 -10.12
N TYR A 384 -4.46 -13.51 -9.45
CA TYR A 384 -3.14 -13.77 -10.04
C TYR A 384 -3.05 -15.11 -10.76
N LYS A 385 -4.07 -15.97 -10.66
CA LYS A 385 -4.12 -17.23 -11.43
C LYS A 385 -4.32 -16.89 -12.90
N ARG A 386 -3.28 -17.11 -13.69
CA ARG A 386 -3.29 -16.87 -15.12
C ARG A 386 -3.67 -18.13 -15.89
N ASN A 387 -4.50 -17.98 -16.90
CA ASN A 387 -4.63 -18.92 -17.99
C ASN A 387 -3.47 -18.66 -18.99
N GLY A 388 -2.26 -19.15 -18.69
CA GLY A 388 -1.16 -19.39 -19.64
C GLY A 388 -0.57 -18.26 -20.50
N THR A 389 -1.20 -17.12 -20.60
CA THR A 389 -0.73 -16.01 -21.44
C THR A 389 -0.52 -14.77 -20.58
N GLY A 390 0.70 -14.26 -20.51
CA GLY A 390 1.19 -13.09 -19.75
C GLY A 390 0.24 -11.90 -19.50
N GLY A 391 -1.00 -12.17 -19.20
CA GLY A 391 -2.10 -11.26 -19.10
C GLY A 391 -2.06 -10.34 -17.87
N TYR A 392 -2.72 -9.22 -18.00
CA TYR A 392 -2.86 -8.17 -17.02
C TYR A 392 -3.49 -8.66 -15.71
N ARG A 393 -3.15 -7.97 -14.61
CA ARG A 393 -3.80 -8.13 -13.31
C ARG A 393 -5.26 -7.71 -13.46
N GLU A 394 -6.17 -8.65 -13.52
CA GLU A 394 -7.59 -8.35 -13.55
C GLU A 394 -8.12 -8.27 -12.12
N ARG A 395 -8.79 -7.17 -11.80
CA ARG A 395 -9.61 -7.12 -10.59
C ARG A 395 -10.76 -8.11 -10.72
N VAL A 396 -11.11 -8.74 -9.61
CA VAL A 396 -12.33 -9.55 -9.53
C VAL A 396 -13.50 -8.64 -9.91
N ALA A 397 -14.25 -9.02 -10.95
CA ALA A 397 -15.42 -8.26 -11.35
C ALA A 397 -16.46 -8.26 -10.21
N ASP A 398 -17.14 -7.14 -10.00
CA ASP A 398 -18.13 -7.01 -8.91
C ASP A 398 -19.25 -8.08 -8.99
N SER A 399 -19.56 -8.58 -10.20
CA SER A 399 -20.49 -9.70 -10.43
C SER A 399 -20.00 -11.06 -9.89
N LEU A 400 -18.69 -11.19 -9.62
CA LEU A 400 -18.07 -12.40 -9.06
C LEU A 400 -17.78 -12.30 -7.57
N THR A 401 -18.16 -11.19 -6.93
CA THR A 401 -18.00 -10.97 -5.49
C THR A 401 -19.19 -11.54 -4.72
N HIS A 402 -18.94 -11.97 -3.48
CA HIS A 402 -19.96 -12.49 -2.59
C HIS A 402 -20.36 -11.45 -1.55
N VAL A 403 -21.60 -11.52 -1.10
CA VAL A 403 -22.13 -10.66 -0.05
C VAL A 403 -21.84 -11.26 1.32
N PHE A 404 -21.37 -10.40 2.23
CA PHE A 404 -21.16 -10.66 3.64
C PHE A 404 -21.87 -9.57 4.45
N TYR A 405 -21.91 -9.73 5.76
CA TYR A 405 -22.58 -8.78 6.64
C TYR A 405 -21.67 -8.40 7.79
N THR A 406 -21.70 -7.12 8.17
CA THR A 406 -21.06 -6.63 9.39
C THR A 406 -21.79 -7.13 10.62
N ALA A 407 -21.26 -6.88 11.80
CA ALA A 407 -21.88 -7.27 13.08
C ALA A 407 -23.30 -6.71 13.25
N ALA A 408 -23.57 -5.48 12.77
CA ALA A 408 -24.92 -4.87 12.78
C ALA A 408 -25.78 -5.24 11.57
N GLY A 409 -25.26 -6.02 10.60
CA GLY A 409 -26.00 -6.47 9.42
C GLY A 409 -25.91 -5.55 8.20
N ARG A 410 -24.94 -4.64 8.12
CA ARG A 410 -24.65 -3.87 6.90
C ARG A 410 -24.05 -4.80 5.83
N GLU A 411 -24.45 -4.63 4.58
CA GLU A 411 -23.90 -5.39 3.45
C GLU A 411 -22.47 -4.92 3.15
N VAL A 412 -21.55 -5.90 3.05
CA VAL A 412 -20.17 -5.72 2.60
C VAL A 412 -19.83 -6.85 1.62
N ARG A 413 -18.77 -6.67 0.81
CA ARG A 413 -18.40 -7.64 -0.24
C ARG A 413 -16.94 -8.07 -0.12
N ASP A 414 -16.66 -9.29 -0.60
CA ASP A 414 -15.29 -9.78 -0.82
C ASP A 414 -14.71 -9.34 -2.17
N GLY A 415 -13.51 -9.78 -2.49
CA GLY A 415 -12.93 -9.71 -3.84
C GLY A 415 -12.60 -8.31 -4.37
N GLY A 416 -12.78 -7.26 -3.58
CA GLY A 416 -12.66 -5.88 -4.08
C GLY A 416 -11.81 -4.93 -3.24
N GLY A 417 -11.10 -5.40 -2.22
CA GLY A 417 -10.56 -4.53 -1.16
C GLY A 417 -11.68 -4.08 -0.21
N ILE A 418 -11.42 -3.02 0.55
CA ILE A 418 -12.43 -2.40 1.41
C ILE A 418 -13.13 -1.30 0.62
N THR A 419 -14.43 -1.46 0.43
CA THR A 419 -15.28 -0.41 -0.13
C THR A 419 -15.67 0.54 1.00
N PRO A 420 -15.42 1.85 0.89
CA PRO A 420 -15.77 2.80 1.93
C PRO A 420 -17.29 2.89 2.13
N ASP A 421 -17.72 3.21 3.35
CA ASP A 421 -19.12 3.48 3.69
C ASP A 421 -19.58 4.81 3.08
N VAL A 422 -18.65 5.76 2.95
CA VAL A 422 -18.83 7.07 2.31
C VAL A 422 -17.73 7.26 1.28
N GLU A 423 -18.12 7.23 -0.01
CA GLU A 423 -17.19 7.45 -1.11
C GLU A 423 -16.99 8.95 -1.34
N VAL A 424 -15.73 9.40 -1.20
CA VAL A 424 -15.30 10.76 -1.51
C VAL A 424 -14.06 10.68 -2.39
N LYS A 425 -14.19 11.07 -3.66
CA LYS A 425 -13.06 11.07 -4.61
C LYS A 425 -12.19 12.30 -4.41
N ASN A 426 -10.87 12.11 -4.50
CA ASN A 426 -9.95 13.22 -4.59
C ASN A 426 -10.08 13.93 -5.95
N ASP A 427 -9.65 15.19 -5.98
CA ASP A 427 -9.51 15.90 -7.25
C ASP A 427 -8.44 15.22 -8.11
N THR A 428 -8.67 15.26 -9.41
CA THR A 428 -7.66 14.82 -10.36
C THR A 428 -6.55 15.86 -10.42
N ILE A 429 -5.30 15.46 -10.21
CA ILE A 429 -4.14 16.33 -10.39
C ILE A 429 -4.05 16.65 -11.88
N PRO A 430 -4.07 17.94 -12.29
CA PRO A 430 -3.92 18.33 -13.67
C PRO A 430 -2.56 17.90 -14.23
N ASN A 431 -2.52 17.55 -15.52
CA ASN A 431 -1.27 17.14 -16.16
C ASN A 431 -0.14 18.14 -15.99
N ILE A 432 -0.43 19.44 -16.10
CA ILE A 432 0.60 20.48 -15.91
C ILE A 432 1.22 20.40 -14.51
N ALA A 433 0.41 20.19 -13.47
CA ALA A 433 0.91 20.05 -12.09
C ALA A 433 1.78 18.80 -11.93
N TYR A 434 1.35 17.67 -12.56
CA TYR A 434 2.13 16.43 -12.56
C TYR A 434 3.50 16.61 -13.24
N TYR A 435 3.56 17.29 -14.41
CA TYR A 435 4.82 17.49 -15.13
C TYR A 435 5.70 18.59 -14.52
N LEU A 436 5.15 19.56 -13.82
CA LEU A 436 5.92 20.58 -13.11
C LEU A 436 6.52 20.05 -11.80
N SER A 437 5.90 19.04 -11.20
CA SER A 437 6.47 18.38 -10.03
C SER A 437 7.57 17.41 -10.42
N ALA A 438 8.49 17.08 -9.50
CA ALA A 438 9.55 16.11 -9.71
C ALA A 438 9.05 14.66 -9.93
N SER A 439 7.75 14.43 -9.90
CA SER A 439 7.12 13.11 -10.06
C SER A 439 7.15 12.58 -11.50
N ALA A 440 7.34 13.43 -12.51
CA ALA A 440 7.34 13.04 -13.91
C ALA A 440 8.76 12.67 -14.38
N GLN A 441 8.90 11.57 -15.16
CA GLN A 441 10.21 11.10 -15.66
C GLN A 441 10.97 12.14 -16.50
N ASP A 442 10.26 13.02 -17.21
CA ASP A 442 10.81 14.06 -18.06
C ASP A 442 10.60 15.45 -17.46
N SER A 443 10.49 15.57 -16.14
CA SER A 443 10.27 16.84 -15.47
C SER A 443 11.44 17.80 -15.72
N THR A 444 11.13 19.06 -15.90
CA THR A 444 12.13 20.13 -16.03
C THR A 444 12.63 20.62 -14.67
N GLU A 445 12.05 20.10 -13.58
CA GLU A 445 12.34 20.46 -12.18
C GLU A 445 12.16 21.97 -11.90
N VAL A 446 11.38 22.67 -12.73
CA VAL A 446 11.17 24.12 -12.62
C VAL A 446 10.54 24.49 -11.28
N MET A 447 9.57 23.69 -10.82
CA MET A 447 8.92 23.89 -9.53
C MET A 447 9.93 23.73 -8.38
N PHE A 448 10.72 22.67 -8.39
CA PHE A 448 11.77 22.44 -7.40
C PHE A 448 12.80 23.58 -7.39
N ASP A 449 13.34 23.96 -8.56
CA ASP A 449 14.29 25.05 -8.70
C ASP A 449 13.73 26.39 -8.20
N TRP A 450 12.43 26.63 -8.44
CA TRP A 450 11.80 27.85 -7.96
C TRP A 450 11.64 27.85 -6.43
N VAL A 451 11.22 26.72 -5.86
CA VAL A 451 11.11 26.58 -4.39
C VAL A 451 12.49 26.77 -3.74
N VAL A 452 13.55 26.17 -4.28
CA VAL A 452 14.93 26.39 -3.79
C VAL A 452 15.32 27.86 -3.83
N ASP A 453 15.00 28.57 -4.94
CA ASP A 453 15.25 30.01 -5.05
C ASP A 453 14.39 30.82 -4.05
N TYR A 454 13.15 30.43 -3.81
CA TYR A 454 12.28 31.03 -2.81
C TYR A 454 12.87 30.90 -1.40
N LEU A 455 13.26 29.69 -1.00
CA LEU A 455 13.91 29.42 0.29
C LEU A 455 15.17 30.25 0.50
N ASN A 456 15.91 30.53 -0.55
CA ASN A 456 17.12 31.33 -0.52
C ASN A 456 16.85 32.82 -0.29
N ARG A 457 15.70 33.32 -0.74
CA ARG A 457 15.26 34.74 -0.59
C ARG A 457 14.57 34.98 0.76
N HIS A 458 13.99 33.94 1.36
CA HIS A 458 13.19 34.03 2.58
C HIS A 458 13.81 33.17 3.69
N PRO A 459 14.53 33.76 4.65
CA PRO A 459 15.15 32.98 5.74
C PRO A 459 14.14 32.39 6.75
N ALA A 460 12.90 32.86 6.75
CA ALA A 460 11.80 32.37 7.57
C ALA A 460 10.46 32.63 6.88
N ILE A 461 9.44 31.85 7.26
CA ILE A 461 8.05 32.03 6.82
C ILE A 461 7.10 32.08 8.03
N ALA A 462 5.83 32.41 7.81
CA ALA A 462 4.78 32.32 8.82
C ALA A 462 4.60 30.85 9.29
N PRO A 463 3.96 30.60 10.46
CA PRO A 463 3.63 29.26 10.92
C PRO A 463 2.90 28.44 9.85
N ALA A 464 3.05 27.12 9.86
CA ALA A 464 2.59 26.22 8.79
C ALA A 464 1.12 26.40 8.39
N ARG A 465 0.23 26.66 9.36
CA ARG A 465 -1.21 26.89 9.11
C ARG A 465 -1.53 28.29 8.59
N GLU A 466 -0.63 29.25 8.75
CA GLU A 466 -0.85 30.67 8.44
C GLU A 466 -0.10 31.10 7.16
N PHE A 467 0.79 30.25 6.67
CA PHE A 467 1.58 30.57 5.48
C PHE A 467 0.75 30.44 4.22
N HIS A 468 0.72 31.49 3.43
CA HIS A 468 0.14 31.54 2.09
C HIS A 468 1.11 32.22 1.14
N LEU A 469 1.25 31.66 -0.05
CA LEU A 469 2.07 32.24 -1.09
C LEU A 469 1.44 33.52 -1.62
N SER A 470 2.23 34.61 -1.70
CA SER A 470 1.73 35.90 -2.22
C SER A 470 1.34 35.81 -3.70
N VAL A 471 0.55 36.77 -4.15
CA VAL A 471 0.19 36.87 -5.58
C VAL A 471 1.43 37.14 -6.42
N GLU A 472 2.31 38.01 -5.91
CA GLU A 472 3.56 38.40 -6.54
C GLU A 472 4.53 37.22 -6.70
N ASP A 473 4.67 36.39 -5.66
CA ASP A 473 5.52 35.19 -5.71
C ASP A 473 4.98 34.15 -6.70
N PHE A 474 3.66 33.99 -6.75
CA PHE A 474 3.07 33.07 -7.74
C PHE A 474 3.25 33.58 -9.17
N GLU A 475 3.17 34.88 -9.40
CA GLU A 475 3.44 35.47 -10.72
C GLU A 475 4.93 35.31 -11.10
N ASP A 476 5.86 35.46 -10.16
CA ASP A 476 7.27 35.17 -10.35
C ASP A 476 7.50 33.67 -10.74
N PHE A 477 6.81 32.75 -10.05
CA PHE A 477 6.80 31.33 -10.43
C PHE A 477 6.31 31.11 -11.87
N LYS A 478 5.16 31.68 -12.21
CA LYS A 478 4.58 31.59 -13.56
C LYS A 478 5.55 32.10 -14.63
N GLN A 479 6.18 33.26 -14.40
CA GLN A 479 7.18 33.80 -15.30
C GLN A 479 8.39 32.89 -15.45
N LYS A 480 8.84 32.25 -14.34
CA LYS A 480 9.93 31.27 -14.39
C LYS A 480 9.55 30.05 -15.21
N VAL A 481 8.32 29.52 -15.07
CA VAL A 481 7.81 28.41 -15.87
C VAL A 481 7.84 28.76 -17.35
N VAL A 482 7.29 29.91 -17.74
CA VAL A 482 7.26 30.37 -19.14
C VAL A 482 8.67 30.59 -19.70
N LYS A 483 9.56 31.27 -18.97
CA LYS A 483 10.94 31.54 -19.37
C LYS A 483 11.82 30.30 -19.45
N SER A 484 11.49 29.23 -18.71
CA SER A 484 12.27 27.98 -18.72
C SER A 484 12.14 27.21 -20.04
N GLY A 485 11.17 27.55 -20.87
CA GLY A 485 10.81 26.78 -22.07
C GLY A 485 10.11 25.45 -21.72
N PHE A 486 9.56 25.35 -20.51
CA PHE A 486 8.78 24.18 -20.11
C PHE A 486 7.65 23.91 -21.09
N THR A 487 7.55 22.67 -21.51
CA THR A 487 6.45 22.17 -22.33
C THR A 487 6.04 20.79 -21.84
N TYR A 488 4.80 20.44 -22.07
CA TYR A 488 4.30 19.09 -21.80
C TYR A 488 3.27 18.69 -22.85
N ASP A 489 3.16 17.39 -23.11
CA ASP A 489 2.17 16.88 -24.05
C ASP A 489 0.92 16.44 -23.30
N PRO A 490 -0.23 17.11 -23.48
CA PRO A 490 -1.50 16.66 -22.93
C PRO A 490 -1.83 15.25 -23.41
N VAL A 491 -2.38 14.42 -22.53
CA VAL A 491 -2.81 13.04 -22.87
C VAL A 491 -3.80 13.07 -24.03
N SER A 492 -4.70 14.07 -24.06
CA SER A 492 -5.67 14.27 -25.13
C SER A 492 -5.02 14.47 -26.51
N LYS A 493 -3.87 15.18 -26.59
CA LYS A 493 -3.12 15.35 -27.83
C LYS A 493 -2.58 14.02 -28.34
N LYS A 494 -1.96 13.22 -27.44
CA LYS A 494 -1.46 11.87 -27.79
C LYS A 494 -2.59 10.96 -28.28
N GLN A 495 -3.74 10.98 -27.58
CA GLN A 495 -4.91 10.19 -27.97
C GLN A 495 -5.48 10.63 -29.32
N LEU A 496 -5.50 11.95 -29.59
CA LEU A 496 -5.95 12.47 -30.88
C LEU A 496 -5.03 12.02 -32.03
N GLU A 497 -3.72 12.04 -31.83
CA GLU A 497 -2.76 11.55 -32.83
C GLU A 497 -2.92 10.05 -33.09
N GLU A 498 -3.13 9.26 -32.07
CA GLU A 498 -3.42 7.81 -32.23
C GLU A 498 -4.76 7.60 -32.96
N LEU A 499 -5.79 8.37 -32.62
CA LEU A 499 -7.08 8.30 -33.30
C LEU A 499 -6.96 8.69 -34.77
N LYS A 500 -6.19 9.76 -35.13
CA LYS A 500 -5.91 10.12 -36.51
C LYS A 500 -5.21 8.99 -37.28
N LYS A 501 -4.23 8.31 -36.65
CA LYS A 501 -3.55 7.14 -37.26
C LYS A 501 -4.54 5.99 -37.52
N THR A 502 -5.39 5.69 -36.56
CA THR A 502 -6.42 4.66 -36.69
C THR A 502 -7.40 5.02 -37.81
N ALA A 503 -7.93 6.25 -37.83
CA ALA A 503 -8.86 6.70 -38.84
C ALA A 503 -8.24 6.67 -40.27
N LYS A 504 -6.94 6.96 -40.41
CA LYS A 504 -6.22 6.81 -41.70
C LYS A 504 -6.16 5.33 -42.12
N ALA A 505 -5.84 4.44 -41.21
CA ALA A 505 -5.76 2.98 -41.49
C ALA A 505 -7.13 2.41 -41.87
N GLU A 506 -8.22 2.91 -41.30
CA GLU A 506 -9.59 2.51 -41.58
C GLU A 506 -10.24 3.23 -42.74
N GLY A 507 -9.57 4.26 -43.34
CA GLY A 507 -10.06 5.02 -44.47
C GLY A 507 -11.07 6.13 -44.16
N TYR A 508 -11.31 6.45 -42.90
CA TYR A 508 -12.27 7.51 -42.48
C TYR A 508 -11.66 8.90 -42.32
N TYR A 509 -10.32 9.01 -42.35
CA TYR A 509 -9.63 10.28 -42.01
C TYR A 509 -10.05 11.44 -42.91
N GLU A 510 -10.11 11.24 -44.24
CA GLU A 510 -10.42 12.30 -45.18
C GLU A 510 -11.86 12.83 -45.01
N GLN A 511 -12.81 11.97 -44.68
CA GLN A 511 -14.19 12.34 -44.40
C GLN A 511 -14.37 13.09 -43.08
N ALA A 512 -13.48 12.84 -42.09
CA ALA A 512 -13.53 13.44 -40.78
C ALA A 512 -12.49 14.55 -40.55
N LYS A 513 -11.76 14.96 -41.58
CA LYS A 513 -10.62 15.86 -41.48
C LYS A 513 -10.97 17.17 -40.78
N ASP A 514 -12.06 17.82 -41.17
CA ASP A 514 -12.50 19.09 -40.59
C ASP A 514 -12.80 18.93 -39.07
N ALA A 515 -13.37 17.79 -38.66
CA ALA A 515 -13.62 17.50 -37.26
C ALA A 515 -12.31 17.29 -36.47
N PHE A 516 -11.32 16.62 -37.06
CA PHE A 516 -10.00 16.46 -36.48
C PHE A 516 -9.27 17.81 -36.32
N ASP A 517 -9.29 18.65 -37.36
CA ASP A 517 -8.65 19.96 -37.35
C ASP A 517 -9.32 20.91 -36.34
N LEU A 518 -10.64 20.86 -36.24
CA LEU A 518 -11.39 21.62 -35.22
C LEU A 518 -11.02 21.13 -33.81
N LEU A 519 -11.01 19.81 -33.57
CA LEU A 519 -10.66 19.24 -32.27
C LEU A 519 -9.22 19.60 -31.90
N GLU A 520 -8.27 19.47 -32.81
CA GLU A 520 -6.88 19.87 -32.61
C GLU A 520 -6.74 21.33 -32.22
N SER A 521 -7.45 22.22 -32.91
CA SER A 521 -7.46 23.67 -32.60
C SER A 521 -8.02 23.96 -31.20
N ARG A 522 -9.03 23.19 -30.74
CA ARG A 522 -9.65 23.33 -29.42
C ARG A 522 -8.81 22.72 -28.30
N LEU A 523 -8.01 21.70 -28.61
CA LEU A 523 -7.10 21.06 -27.66
C LEU A 523 -5.71 21.74 -27.64
N LYS A 524 -5.49 22.77 -28.46
CA LYS A 524 -4.26 23.57 -28.42
C LYS A 524 -4.18 24.27 -27.05
N HIS A 525 -3.08 24.05 -26.34
CA HIS A 525 -2.84 24.65 -25.03
C HIS A 525 -1.63 25.59 -25.07
N ASP A 526 -1.61 26.53 -24.17
CA ASP A 526 -0.50 27.43 -23.87
C ASP A 526 -0.15 27.32 -22.38
N VAL A 527 1.14 27.18 -22.10
CA VAL A 527 1.62 26.93 -20.74
C VAL A 527 1.21 28.06 -19.78
N ALA A 528 1.28 29.32 -20.21
CA ALA A 528 0.90 30.44 -19.34
C ALA A 528 -0.58 30.40 -18.99
N THR A 529 -1.44 30.11 -19.96
CA THR A 529 -2.88 29.94 -19.77
C THR A 529 -3.19 28.74 -18.88
N ASP A 530 -2.45 27.63 -19.03
CA ASP A 530 -2.65 26.43 -18.21
C ASP A 530 -2.21 26.65 -16.75
N VAL A 531 -1.14 27.41 -16.51
CA VAL A 531 -0.72 27.82 -15.14
C VAL A 531 -1.81 28.67 -14.48
N ASP A 532 -2.41 29.62 -15.20
CA ASP A 532 -3.51 30.45 -14.68
C ASP A 532 -4.75 29.61 -14.36
N LYS A 533 -5.13 28.74 -15.29
CA LYS A 533 -6.30 27.86 -15.14
C LYS A 533 -6.19 26.93 -13.93
N HIS A 534 -4.99 26.49 -13.61
CA HIS A 534 -4.71 25.56 -12.52
C HIS A 534 -3.96 26.21 -11.36
N SER A 535 -4.04 27.55 -11.24
CA SER A 535 -3.30 28.33 -10.24
C SER A 535 -3.57 27.92 -8.81
N GLU A 536 -4.80 27.54 -8.47
CA GLU A 536 -5.16 27.10 -7.11
C GLU A 536 -4.35 25.87 -6.68
N ILE A 537 -4.37 24.81 -7.47
CA ILE A 537 -3.64 23.58 -7.11
C ILE A 537 -2.12 23.79 -7.18
N LEU A 538 -1.62 24.58 -8.13
CA LEU A 538 -0.20 24.88 -8.22
C LEU A 538 0.28 25.71 -7.02
N ARG A 539 -0.51 26.67 -6.52
CA ARG A 539 -0.21 27.40 -5.27
C ARG A 539 -0.16 26.45 -4.10
N GLN A 540 -1.17 25.57 -3.94
CA GLN A 540 -1.20 24.60 -2.85
C GLN A 540 0.05 23.71 -2.88
N MET A 541 0.48 23.22 -4.04
CA MET A 541 1.68 22.40 -4.16
C MET A 541 2.94 23.17 -3.76
N LEU A 542 3.10 24.41 -4.22
CA LEU A 542 4.22 25.28 -3.86
C LEU A 542 4.23 25.60 -2.35
N GLU A 543 3.08 25.94 -1.78
CA GLU A 543 2.92 26.21 -0.34
C GLU A 543 3.34 25.01 0.49
N LEU A 544 2.84 23.81 0.15
CA LEU A 544 3.17 22.60 0.88
C LEU A 544 4.67 22.24 0.76
N ASP A 545 5.27 22.43 -0.41
CA ASP A 545 6.70 22.16 -0.59
C ASP A 545 7.58 23.15 0.17
N ILE A 546 7.22 24.44 0.18
CA ILE A 546 7.87 25.48 0.98
C ILE A 546 7.72 25.16 2.47
N ILE A 547 6.49 24.89 2.94
CA ILE A 547 6.22 24.61 4.36
C ILE A 547 7.01 23.38 4.82
N THR A 548 7.04 22.32 4.01
CA THR A 548 7.82 21.11 4.32
C THR A 548 9.31 21.42 4.47
N ALA A 549 9.85 22.32 3.67
CA ALA A 549 11.26 22.70 3.77
C ALA A 549 11.62 23.45 5.08
N TYR A 550 10.66 24.18 5.69
CA TYR A 550 10.88 24.89 6.96
C TYR A 550 10.42 24.10 8.19
N TYR A 551 9.31 23.38 8.07
CA TYR A 551 8.62 22.73 9.19
C TYR A 551 8.57 21.22 9.06
N TYR A 552 9.37 20.67 8.14
CA TYR A 552 9.46 19.24 7.86
C TYR A 552 8.12 18.59 7.46
N GLN A 553 8.08 17.28 7.38
CA GLN A 553 6.89 16.53 6.97
C GLN A 553 5.66 16.83 7.86
N ALA A 554 5.89 17.00 9.15
CA ALA A 554 4.78 17.31 10.09
C ALA A 554 4.08 18.63 9.73
N GLY A 555 4.85 19.69 9.44
CA GLY A 555 4.29 20.98 9.03
C GLY A 555 3.58 20.90 7.68
N GLY A 556 4.15 20.18 6.71
CA GLY A 556 3.51 19.95 5.41
C GLY A 556 2.16 19.22 5.54
N ILE A 557 2.09 18.17 6.36
CA ILE A 557 0.83 17.48 6.66
C ILE A 557 -0.16 18.44 7.33
N GLU A 558 0.26 19.11 8.38
CA GLU A 558 -0.59 20.05 9.13
C GLU A 558 -1.22 21.11 8.21
N ALA A 559 -0.43 21.72 7.35
CA ALA A 559 -0.92 22.70 6.37
C ALA A 559 -1.83 22.08 5.32
N GLY A 560 -1.54 20.87 4.87
CA GLY A 560 -2.32 20.15 3.87
C GLY A 560 -3.75 19.82 4.30
N LEU A 561 -3.99 19.65 5.62
CA LEU A 561 -5.32 19.31 6.15
C LEU A 561 -6.41 20.32 5.76
N GLN A 562 -6.06 21.60 5.60
CA GLN A 562 -7.02 22.64 5.21
C GLN A 562 -7.58 22.46 3.78
N TYR A 563 -6.85 21.79 2.90
CA TYR A 563 -7.25 21.56 1.51
C TYR A 563 -7.95 20.22 1.30
N ASP A 564 -7.97 19.36 2.32
CA ASP A 564 -8.40 17.97 2.25
C ASP A 564 -9.93 17.82 2.27
N LYS A 565 -10.53 17.51 1.11
CA LYS A 565 -11.98 17.31 0.95
C LYS A 565 -12.49 16.09 1.72
N GLN A 566 -11.71 15.01 1.76
CA GLN A 566 -12.09 13.80 2.49
C GLN A 566 -12.09 14.05 3.99
N LEU A 567 -11.11 14.80 4.49
CA LEU A 567 -11.06 15.22 5.89
C LEU A 567 -12.24 16.14 6.25
N LYS A 568 -12.55 17.12 5.39
CA LYS A 568 -13.70 18.02 5.60
C LYS A 568 -15.01 17.24 5.73
N GLU A 569 -15.20 16.24 4.89
CA GLU A 569 -16.40 15.37 4.97
C GLU A 569 -16.38 14.49 6.23
N ALA A 570 -15.23 13.96 6.64
CA ALA A 570 -15.10 13.22 7.89
C ALA A 570 -15.45 14.08 9.11
N ILE A 571 -14.97 15.33 9.15
CA ILE A 571 -15.31 16.31 10.20
C ILE A 571 -16.82 16.59 10.22
N ARG A 572 -17.42 16.84 9.05
CA ARG A 572 -18.86 17.08 8.91
C ARG A 572 -19.69 15.93 9.49
N ILE A 573 -19.31 14.70 9.18
CA ILE A 573 -20.01 13.50 9.68
C ILE A 573 -19.84 13.37 11.19
N LEU A 574 -18.63 13.57 11.72
CA LEU A 574 -18.35 13.49 13.15
C LEU A 574 -19.07 14.57 13.96
N GLN A 575 -19.32 15.74 13.37
CA GLN A 575 -20.12 16.82 13.95
C GLN A 575 -21.64 16.58 13.88
N SER A 576 -22.09 15.49 13.19
CA SER A 576 -23.50 15.12 13.06
C SER A 576 -23.75 13.73 13.69
N PRO A 577 -24.01 13.62 15.01
CA PRO A 577 -24.16 12.34 15.71
C PRO A 577 -25.26 11.43 15.14
N GLU A 578 -26.34 12.00 14.65
CA GLU A 578 -27.45 11.23 14.08
C GLU A 578 -27.07 10.61 12.71
N GLU A 579 -26.35 11.37 11.88
CA GLU A 579 -25.84 10.86 10.61
C GLU A 579 -24.78 9.78 10.84
N TYR A 580 -23.84 10.01 11.77
CA TYR A 580 -22.84 9.03 12.17
C TYR A 580 -23.49 7.71 12.59
N LYS A 581 -24.48 7.74 13.49
CA LYS A 581 -25.22 6.55 13.93
C LYS A 581 -25.99 5.88 12.80
N LYS A 582 -26.56 6.67 11.86
CA LYS A 582 -27.29 6.14 10.70
C LYS A 582 -26.37 5.38 9.75
N LEU A 583 -25.16 5.86 9.51
CA LEU A 583 -24.17 5.22 8.65
C LEU A 583 -23.67 3.88 9.21
N LEU A 584 -23.68 3.69 10.52
CA LEU A 584 -23.33 2.43 11.19
C LEU A 584 -24.48 1.42 11.26
N ARG A 585 -25.65 1.73 10.70
CA ARG A 585 -26.83 0.82 10.70
C ARG A 585 -27.10 0.28 9.30
N PRO A 586 -27.72 -0.90 9.20
CA PRO A 586 -28.19 -1.42 7.91
C PRO A 586 -29.08 -0.40 7.20
N LYS A 587 -28.89 -0.23 5.90
CA LYS A 587 -29.86 0.51 5.08
C LYS A 587 -31.20 -0.27 5.14
N LYS A 588 -32.28 0.36 5.58
CA LYS A 588 -33.61 -0.24 5.48
C LYS A 588 -33.85 -0.53 4.00
N THR A 589 -33.99 -1.79 3.64
CA THR A 589 -34.52 -2.19 2.33
C THR A 589 -35.92 -1.59 2.23
N ALA A 590 -36.09 -0.67 1.27
CA ALA A 590 -37.39 -0.07 0.98
C ALA A 590 -38.35 -1.12 0.42
#